data_5c79f036667ff0976c7c4caaaa1c90e9
#
_entry.id   5c79f036667ff0976c7c4caaaa1c90e9
#
_cell.length_a   1.000
_cell.length_b   1.000
_cell.length_c   1.000
_cell.angle_alpha   90.00
_cell.angle_beta   90.00
_cell.angle_gamma   90.00
#
_symmetry.space_group_name_H-M   'P 1'
#
loop_
_entity.id
_entity.type
_entity.pdbx_description
1 polymer ?
#
loop_
_entity_poly.entity_id
_entity_poly.type
_entity_poly.pdbx_seq_one_letter_code
_entity_poly.pdbx_strand_id
1 'polypeptide(L)'
;LERYYFEPGDGFRVHAGFGGVVGMAICNDRRWPETYRSLGLQGCELALIGYNTPIHYAPDPDQDRLQGFHNGLVLQSGAYHNGMWVVGVAKAGAEEGCDLLGESTIIAPSGEVRAVTVTVGDELVVATADLDLC
;
A
#
# COMPACT_ATOMS: atom_id res chain seq x y z
N LEU A 1 -1.09 -12.23 16.20
CA LEU A 1 -2.57 -12.28 16.25
C LEU A 1 -3.18 -12.77 14.94
N GLU A 2 -2.78 -12.24 13.79
CA GLU A 2 -3.35 -12.60 12.48
C GLU A 2 -3.27 -14.10 12.19
N ARG A 3 -2.13 -14.73 12.50
CA ARG A 3 -1.96 -16.20 12.37
C ARG A 3 -2.94 -17.05 13.18
N TYR A 4 -3.62 -16.45 14.14
CA TYR A 4 -4.62 -17.14 14.94
C TYR A 4 -6.00 -17.14 14.26
N TYR A 5 -6.28 -16.11 13.47
CA TYR A 5 -7.59 -15.89 12.86
C TYR A 5 -7.62 -16.21 11.37
N PHE A 6 -6.47 -16.14 10.70
CA PHE A 6 -6.38 -16.25 9.24
C PHE A 6 -5.41 -17.37 8.84
N GLU A 7 -5.82 -18.14 7.88
CA GLU A 7 -4.96 -19.11 7.22
C GLU A 7 -4.13 -18.40 6.14
N PRO A 8 -2.81 -18.66 6.05
CA PRO A 8 -1.98 -18.10 4.99
C PRO A 8 -2.48 -18.52 3.60
N GLY A 9 -2.47 -17.57 2.66
CA GLY A 9 -2.71 -17.89 1.25
C GLY A 9 -1.50 -18.60 0.62
N ASP A 10 -1.71 -19.12 -0.60
CA ASP A 10 -0.69 -19.86 -1.37
C ASP A 10 0.37 -18.92 -2.01
N GLY A 11 0.20 -17.61 -1.91
CA GLY A 11 1.08 -16.59 -2.49
C GLY A 11 0.32 -15.45 -3.17
N PHE A 12 1.09 -14.55 -3.77
CA PHE A 12 0.54 -13.39 -4.46
C PHE A 12 0.15 -13.76 -5.89
N ARG A 13 -1.03 -13.31 -6.32
CA ARG A 13 -1.57 -13.58 -7.67
C ARG A 13 -2.03 -12.31 -8.32
N VAL A 14 -1.99 -12.30 -9.66
CA VAL A 14 -2.52 -11.22 -10.49
C VAL A 14 -3.78 -11.66 -11.22
N HIS A 15 -4.63 -10.69 -11.57
CA HIS A 15 -5.91 -10.89 -12.21
C HIS A 15 -6.12 -9.83 -13.30
N ALA A 16 -6.84 -10.16 -14.36
CA ALA A 16 -7.27 -9.14 -15.31
C ALA A 16 -8.34 -8.24 -14.68
N GLY A 17 -8.16 -6.93 -14.79
CA GLY A 17 -9.10 -5.94 -14.26
C GLY A 17 -8.71 -4.52 -14.64
N PHE A 18 -9.68 -3.62 -14.69
CA PHE A 18 -9.49 -2.21 -15.03
C PHE A 18 -8.73 -1.93 -16.34
N GLY A 19 -8.83 -2.87 -17.29
CA GLY A 19 -8.13 -2.75 -18.58
C GLY A 19 -6.68 -3.22 -18.58
N GLY A 20 -6.18 -3.78 -17.46
CA GLY A 20 -4.81 -4.25 -17.30
C GLY A 20 -4.69 -5.44 -16.37
N VAL A 21 -3.51 -5.65 -15.82
CA VAL A 21 -3.17 -6.73 -14.89
C VAL A 21 -3.07 -6.18 -13.48
N VAL A 22 -3.92 -6.66 -12.58
CA VAL A 22 -4.08 -6.14 -11.21
C VAL A 22 -3.59 -7.15 -10.18
N GLY A 23 -2.80 -6.69 -9.23
CA GLY A 23 -2.41 -7.43 -8.03
C GLY A 23 -3.04 -6.82 -6.77
N MET A 24 -3.21 -7.63 -5.74
CA MET A 24 -3.70 -7.19 -4.44
C MET A 24 -2.81 -7.70 -3.31
N ALA A 25 -2.64 -6.85 -2.29
CA ALA A 25 -1.92 -7.19 -1.07
C ALA A 25 -2.57 -6.50 0.13
N ILE A 26 -2.28 -6.98 1.33
CA ILE A 26 -2.90 -6.47 2.55
C ILE A 26 -1.85 -6.05 3.57
N CYS A 27 -2.03 -4.83 4.10
CA CYS A 27 -1.39 -4.34 5.32
C CYS A 27 0.13 -4.59 5.37
N ASN A 28 0.56 -5.54 6.20
CA ASN A 28 1.98 -5.84 6.40
C ASN A 28 2.69 -6.37 5.13
N ASP A 29 1.96 -6.94 4.18
CA ASP A 29 2.53 -7.44 2.92
C ASP A 29 3.31 -6.33 2.19
N ARG A 30 2.81 -5.07 2.25
CA ARG A 30 3.46 -3.94 1.58
C ARG A 30 4.86 -3.61 2.11
N ARG A 31 5.21 -4.08 3.30
CA ARG A 31 6.52 -3.81 3.92
C ARG A 31 7.64 -4.70 3.35
N TRP A 32 7.27 -5.73 2.59
CA TRP A 32 8.21 -6.70 2.05
C TRP A 32 8.41 -6.50 0.55
N PRO A 33 9.66 -6.32 0.08
CA PRO A 33 9.93 -6.15 -1.34
C PRO A 33 9.52 -7.37 -2.17
N GLU A 34 9.49 -8.55 -1.58
CA GLU A 34 9.07 -9.78 -2.22
C GLU A 34 7.62 -9.74 -2.70
N THR A 35 6.74 -9.03 -1.99
CA THR A 35 5.34 -8.83 -2.40
C THR A 35 5.27 -8.15 -3.76
N TYR A 36 5.90 -7.00 -3.90
CA TYR A 36 5.91 -6.24 -5.14
C TYR A 36 6.63 -7.00 -6.25
N ARG A 37 7.77 -7.63 -5.90
CA ARG A 37 8.53 -8.40 -6.88
C ARG A 37 7.75 -9.60 -7.40
N SER A 38 7.03 -10.31 -6.53
CA SER A 38 6.18 -11.44 -6.91
C SER A 38 5.04 -11.03 -7.82
N LEU A 39 4.43 -9.87 -7.57
CA LEU A 39 3.40 -9.30 -8.44
C LEU A 39 3.99 -8.83 -9.78
N GLY A 40 5.12 -8.09 -9.75
CA GLY A 40 5.76 -7.56 -10.95
C GLY A 40 6.24 -8.67 -11.91
N LEU A 41 6.79 -9.77 -11.39
CA LEU A 41 7.19 -10.92 -12.21
C LEU A 41 6.00 -11.62 -12.91
N GLN A 42 4.78 -11.39 -12.44
CA GLN A 42 3.55 -11.87 -13.08
C GLN A 42 2.94 -10.85 -14.03
N GLY A 43 3.61 -9.70 -14.25
CA GLY A 43 3.15 -8.63 -15.14
C GLY A 43 2.12 -7.70 -14.50
N CYS A 44 2.14 -7.54 -13.17
CA CYS A 44 1.25 -6.60 -12.49
C CYS A 44 1.52 -5.16 -12.95
N GLU A 45 0.48 -4.49 -13.42
CA GLU A 45 0.51 -3.08 -13.84
C GLU A 45 -0.09 -2.16 -12.75
N LEU A 46 -1.00 -2.71 -11.95
CA LEU A 46 -1.69 -1.96 -10.89
C LEU A 46 -1.77 -2.81 -9.61
N ALA A 47 -1.02 -2.44 -8.58
CA ALA A 47 -1.11 -3.05 -7.25
C ALA A 47 -2.04 -2.25 -6.34
N LEU A 48 -3.04 -2.92 -5.78
CA LEU A 48 -4.01 -2.36 -4.82
C LEU A 48 -3.70 -2.90 -3.43
N ILE A 49 -3.43 -2.02 -2.47
CA ILE A 49 -2.97 -2.39 -1.13
C ILE A 49 -3.84 -1.71 -0.07
N GLY A 50 -4.65 -2.49 0.64
CA GLY A 50 -5.42 -2.02 1.78
C GLY A 50 -4.66 -2.18 3.09
N TYR A 51 -4.67 -1.16 3.95
CA TYR A 51 -4.02 -1.26 5.25
C TYR A 51 -4.68 -0.42 6.35
N ASN A 52 -4.50 -0.88 7.57
CA ASN A 52 -4.91 -0.22 8.79
C ASN A 52 -3.67 -0.15 9.72
N THR A 53 -2.97 0.97 9.68
CA THR A 53 -1.70 1.14 10.42
C THR A 53 -1.90 2.06 11.61
N PRO A 54 -1.79 1.56 12.85
CA PRO A 54 -1.73 2.42 14.03
C PRO A 54 -0.45 3.27 13.99
N ILE A 55 -0.54 4.53 14.43
CA ILE A 55 0.62 5.41 14.56
C ILE A 55 1.48 4.93 15.73
N HIS A 56 0.85 4.65 16.87
CA HIS A 56 1.57 4.24 18.07
C HIS A 56 1.99 2.77 18.02
N TYR A 57 3.29 2.54 18.21
CA TYR A 57 3.87 1.21 18.35
C TYR A 57 4.43 1.00 19.75
N ALA A 58 3.61 0.49 20.66
CA ALA A 58 3.94 0.35 22.08
C ALA A 58 5.27 -0.37 22.40
N PRO A 59 5.73 -1.38 21.63
CA PRO A 59 7.03 -2.01 21.86
C PRO A 59 8.24 -1.09 21.60
N ASP A 60 8.07 -0.08 20.73
CA ASP A 60 9.13 0.88 20.38
C ASP A 60 8.49 2.21 19.95
N PRO A 61 8.17 3.11 20.92
CA PRO A 61 7.51 4.38 20.62
C PRO A 61 8.32 5.35 19.75
N ASP A 62 9.63 5.17 19.65
CA ASP A 62 10.48 5.96 18.74
C ASP A 62 10.14 5.72 17.26
N GLN A 63 9.46 4.60 16.94
CA GLN A 63 8.96 4.31 15.61
C GLN A 63 7.77 5.17 15.20
N ASP A 64 7.02 5.75 16.14
CA ASP A 64 5.80 6.51 15.85
C ASP A 64 6.05 7.63 14.84
N ARG A 65 7.13 8.39 15.01
CA ARG A 65 7.54 9.46 14.09
C ARG A 65 7.97 8.99 12.70
N LEU A 66 8.25 7.70 12.54
CA LEU A 66 8.72 7.11 11.29
C LEU A 66 7.62 6.39 10.50
N GLN A 67 6.43 6.23 11.06
CA GLN A 67 5.35 5.46 10.42
C GLN A 67 4.99 5.98 9.03
N GLY A 68 4.76 7.29 8.87
CA GLY A 68 4.47 7.90 7.58
C GLY A 68 5.65 7.78 6.61
N PHE A 69 6.87 8.04 7.09
CA PHE A 69 8.08 7.89 6.27
C PHE A 69 8.22 6.45 5.74
N HIS A 70 8.10 5.45 6.60
CA HIS A 70 8.21 4.05 6.20
C HIS A 70 7.06 3.65 5.26
N ASN A 71 5.85 4.16 5.48
CA ASN A 71 4.72 3.90 4.60
C ASN A 71 5.00 4.42 3.18
N GLY A 72 5.38 5.68 3.04
CA GLY A 72 5.74 6.28 1.75
C GLY A 72 6.91 5.54 1.08
N LEU A 73 7.97 5.26 1.85
CA LEU A 73 9.17 4.59 1.35
C LEU A 73 8.86 3.24 0.69
N VAL A 74 8.12 2.36 1.37
CA VAL A 74 7.86 1.00 0.85
C VAL A 74 6.93 1.01 -0.35
N LEU A 75 5.91 1.89 -0.37
CA LEU A 75 4.98 2.02 -1.50
C LEU A 75 5.68 2.60 -2.74
N GLN A 76 6.46 3.68 -2.58
CA GLN A 76 7.20 4.30 -3.69
C GLN A 76 8.29 3.38 -4.25
N SER A 77 9.04 2.72 -3.35
CA SER A 77 10.06 1.74 -3.75
C SER A 77 9.42 0.55 -4.48
N GLY A 78 8.28 0.05 -3.99
CA GLY A 78 7.52 -1.02 -4.64
C GLY A 78 7.10 -0.67 -6.05
N ALA A 79 6.55 0.52 -6.25
CA ALA A 79 6.16 1.05 -7.57
C ALA A 79 7.37 1.15 -8.51
N TYR A 80 8.40 1.86 -8.08
CA TYR A 80 9.58 2.17 -8.90
C TYR A 80 10.37 0.92 -9.30
N HIS A 81 10.68 0.04 -8.35
CA HIS A 81 11.51 -1.14 -8.63
C HIS A 81 10.82 -2.18 -9.51
N ASN A 82 9.50 -2.13 -9.63
CA ASN A 82 8.74 -3.13 -10.39
C ASN A 82 7.96 -2.53 -11.57
N GLY A 83 8.09 -1.22 -11.81
CA GLY A 83 7.47 -0.55 -12.96
C GLY A 83 5.94 -0.63 -12.94
N MET A 84 5.30 -0.52 -11.78
CA MET A 84 3.86 -0.66 -11.64
C MET A 84 3.23 0.53 -10.90
N TRP A 85 1.98 0.81 -11.18
CA TRP A 85 1.17 1.69 -10.35
C TRP A 85 0.89 1.05 -8.99
N VAL A 86 0.98 1.84 -7.93
CA VAL A 86 0.63 1.39 -6.58
C VAL A 86 -0.43 2.31 -5.99
N VAL A 87 -1.54 1.71 -5.56
CA VAL A 87 -2.62 2.41 -4.85
C VAL A 87 -2.68 1.87 -3.42
N GLY A 88 -2.26 2.69 -2.48
CA GLY A 88 -2.38 2.42 -1.05
C GLY A 88 -3.67 3.01 -0.52
N VAL A 89 -4.54 2.18 0.05
CA VAL A 89 -5.81 2.60 0.66
C VAL A 89 -5.73 2.37 2.16
N ALA A 90 -5.68 3.46 2.90
CA ALA A 90 -5.47 3.46 4.33
C ALA A 90 -6.75 3.78 5.09
N LYS A 91 -6.96 3.12 6.20
CA LYS A 91 -7.90 3.60 7.22
C LYS A 91 -7.29 4.81 7.93
N ALA A 92 -8.09 5.85 8.14
CA ALA A 92 -7.71 7.08 8.84
C ALA A 92 -8.56 7.27 10.11
N GLY A 93 -8.21 8.28 10.91
CA GLY A 93 -8.93 8.64 12.13
C GLY A 93 -8.50 7.84 13.35
N ALA A 94 -9.38 7.72 14.32
CA ALA A 94 -9.14 6.97 15.54
C ALA A 94 -10.14 5.84 15.70
N GLU A 95 -9.67 4.68 16.13
CA GLU A 95 -10.50 3.51 16.42
C GLU A 95 -10.04 2.86 17.73
N GLU A 96 -10.97 2.66 18.65
CA GLU A 96 -10.71 2.04 19.97
C GLU A 96 -9.51 2.66 20.72
N GLY A 97 -9.34 3.99 20.59
CA GLY A 97 -8.26 4.74 21.24
C GLY A 97 -6.91 4.66 20.50
N CYS A 98 -6.87 4.08 19.32
CA CYS A 98 -5.69 4.08 18.46
C CYS A 98 -5.86 5.09 17.33
N ASP A 99 -4.91 6.01 17.18
CA ASP A 99 -4.81 6.88 16.01
C ASP A 99 -4.23 6.10 14.83
N LEU A 100 -4.89 6.24 13.67
CA LEU A 100 -4.53 5.55 12.45
C LEU A 100 -3.84 6.50 11.48
N LEU A 101 -2.84 5.97 10.77
CA LEU A 101 -1.95 6.76 9.91
C LEU A 101 -2.68 7.50 8.79
N GLY A 102 -3.69 6.87 8.17
CA GLY A 102 -4.23 7.38 6.92
C GLY A 102 -3.18 7.31 5.80
N GLU A 103 -2.97 8.43 5.11
CA GLU A 103 -2.02 8.55 4.01
C GLU A 103 -2.34 7.60 2.84
N SER A 104 -3.63 7.47 2.46
CA SER A 104 -4.00 6.82 1.20
C SER A 104 -3.30 7.53 0.05
N THR A 105 -2.71 6.77 -0.88
CA THR A 105 -1.85 7.36 -1.89
C THR A 105 -1.93 6.62 -3.23
N ILE A 106 -1.71 7.36 -4.33
CA ILE A 106 -1.57 6.83 -5.68
C ILE A 106 -0.17 7.16 -6.18
N ILE A 107 0.59 6.15 -6.56
CA ILE A 107 2.01 6.26 -6.93
C ILE A 107 2.20 5.70 -8.34
N ALA A 108 2.87 6.49 -9.19
CA ALA A 108 3.20 6.10 -10.55
C ALA A 108 4.36 5.08 -10.62
N PRO A 109 4.56 4.39 -11.75
CA PRO A 109 5.71 3.49 -11.97
C PRO A 109 7.08 4.14 -11.78
N SER A 110 7.15 5.46 -11.92
CA SER A 110 8.35 6.26 -11.61
C SER A 110 8.68 6.38 -10.12
N GLY A 111 7.79 5.94 -9.23
CA GLY A 111 7.87 6.19 -7.79
C GLY A 111 7.31 7.55 -7.35
N GLU A 112 6.83 8.38 -8.30
CA GLU A 112 6.25 9.69 -8.02
C GLU A 112 4.87 9.57 -7.37
N VAL A 113 4.64 10.28 -6.27
CA VAL A 113 3.32 10.39 -5.65
C VAL A 113 2.42 11.28 -6.50
N ARG A 114 1.37 10.72 -7.08
CA ARG A 114 0.39 11.43 -7.93
C ARG A 114 -0.75 12.04 -7.13
N ALA A 115 -1.12 11.41 -6.04
CA ALA A 115 -2.14 11.91 -5.11
C ALA A 115 -1.93 11.28 -3.74
N VAL A 116 -2.24 12.02 -2.68
CA VAL A 116 -2.17 11.56 -1.29
C VAL A 116 -3.24 12.26 -0.46
N THR A 117 -3.88 11.53 0.46
CA THR A 117 -4.77 12.15 1.46
C THR A 117 -3.96 12.94 2.48
N VAL A 118 -4.49 14.07 2.92
CA VAL A 118 -3.81 14.99 3.86
C VAL A 118 -4.55 15.16 5.17
N THR A 119 -5.73 14.57 5.29
CA THR A 119 -6.55 14.62 6.51
C THR A 119 -6.68 13.24 7.16
N VAL A 120 -7.11 13.23 8.40
CA VAL A 120 -7.46 11.99 9.14
C VAL A 120 -8.97 11.71 9.13
N GLY A 121 -9.74 12.45 8.33
CA GLY A 121 -11.15 12.21 8.06
C GLY A 121 -11.36 11.44 6.75
N ASP A 122 -12.65 11.29 6.38
CA ASP A 122 -13.00 10.72 5.08
C ASP A 122 -12.54 11.65 3.95
N GLU A 123 -11.73 11.12 3.06
CA GLU A 123 -11.14 11.90 1.97
C GLU A 123 -11.06 11.05 0.69
N LEU A 124 -11.30 11.67 -0.45
CA LEU A 124 -11.16 11.06 -1.76
C LEU A 124 -9.99 11.69 -2.51
N VAL A 125 -9.08 10.84 -2.99
CA VAL A 125 -8.02 11.25 -3.92
C VAL A 125 -8.23 10.57 -5.27
N VAL A 126 -7.90 11.28 -6.35
CA VAL A 126 -8.08 10.81 -7.73
C VAL A 126 -6.82 11.11 -8.53
N ALA A 127 -6.40 10.16 -9.34
CA ALA A 127 -5.37 10.33 -10.35
C ALA A 127 -5.69 9.48 -11.58
N THR A 128 -5.18 9.87 -12.74
CA THR A 128 -5.22 9.03 -13.94
C THR A 128 -4.00 8.14 -13.97
N ALA A 129 -4.22 6.83 -14.06
CA ALA A 129 -3.16 5.84 -14.25
C ALA A 129 -3.09 5.48 -15.74
N ASP A 130 -1.97 5.82 -16.34
CA ASP A 130 -1.62 5.36 -17.70
C ASP A 130 -0.85 4.05 -17.57
N LEU A 131 -1.48 2.93 -17.92
CA LEU A 131 -0.89 1.61 -17.78
C LEU A 131 0.20 1.33 -18.85
N ASP A 132 0.25 2.12 -19.92
CA ASP A 132 1.33 2.01 -20.93
C ASP A 132 2.69 2.49 -20.38
N LEU A 133 2.71 3.06 -19.18
CA LEU A 133 3.95 3.45 -18.48
C LEU A 133 4.59 2.30 -17.66
N CYS A 134 3.94 1.14 -17.59
CA CYS A 134 4.40 -0.01 -16.80
C CYS A 134 5.46 -0.85 -17.52
#